data_9b7243a3f0c0ab844a5d014b55b6ff33
#
_entry.id   9b7243a3f0c0ab844a5d014b55b6ff33
#
_cell.length_a   1.000
_cell.length_b   1.000
_cell.length_c   1.000
_cell.angle_alpha   90.00
_cell.angle_beta   90.00
_cell.angle_gamma   90.00
#
_symmetry.space_group_name_H-M   'P 1'
#
loop_
_entity.id
_entity.type
_entity.pdbx_description
1 polymer ?
#
loop_
_entity_poly.entity_id
_entity_poly.type
_entity_poly.pdbx_seq_one_letter_code
_entity_poly.pdbx_strand_id
1 'polypeptide(L)'
;VTTTFRYLSWDECSTVPRVDSITIYVEPYDSIRTESDTLYLCPGDAVTLRARAQMGKGQLTTKWINGPTDTLWTVTPAASQWYRFRVTDNCLIAQEDSVYAWVVPSPVASFTYLQDPGNPLDVGFTNFSTDTLNVRWYFGDGDTSSQVHPRHVYGRPGTYWVGLAVRDTLGCSDSAAYPVELKMDHYVYIPSAFTPNNDAVNERFTVVATGIERMEWAVFNRWGLQVFHSSQDPNGWNGTYGGERVPAGPYSYRVFLWLPDGLVEERRGMFTVFR
;
A
#
# COMPACT_ATOMS: atom_id res chain seq x y z
N VAL A 1 32.97 -50.81 24.38
CA VAL A 1 33.18 -52.09 25.13
C VAL A 1 34.45 -52.70 24.61
N THR A 2 35.37 -53.04 25.54
CA THR A 2 36.63 -53.73 25.20
C THR A 2 36.48 -55.18 25.59
N THR A 3 36.74 -56.09 24.66
CA THR A 3 36.68 -57.55 24.91
C THR A 3 38.02 -58.17 24.60
N THR A 4 38.55 -58.94 25.57
CA THR A 4 39.78 -59.70 25.41
C THR A 4 39.47 -61.18 25.20
N PHE A 5 39.89 -61.67 24.09
CA PHE A 5 39.82 -63.06 23.76
C PHE A 5 41.15 -63.75 24.07
N ARG A 6 41.15 -64.88 24.78
CA ARG A 6 42.35 -65.67 25.04
C ARG A 6 42.28 -66.93 24.18
N TYR A 7 43.39 -67.31 23.57
CA TYR A 7 43.51 -68.53 22.81
C TYR A 7 44.73 -69.35 23.28
N LEU A 8 44.64 -70.65 23.15
CA LEU A 8 45.68 -71.58 23.48
C LEU A 8 46.32 -72.12 22.20
N SER A 9 47.64 -72.15 22.15
CA SER A 9 48.38 -72.79 21.06
C SER A 9 49.34 -73.78 21.61
N TRP A 10 49.47 -74.92 20.89
CA TRP A 10 50.39 -76.00 21.23
C TRP A 10 51.37 -76.21 20.08
N ASP A 11 52.58 -76.54 20.38
CA ASP A 11 53.54 -77.11 19.44
C ASP A 11 53.65 -78.60 19.65
N GLU A 12 54.25 -79.30 18.68
CA GLU A 12 54.36 -80.75 18.70
C GLU A 12 55.25 -81.30 19.83
N CYS A 13 56.05 -80.46 20.51
CA CYS A 13 57.03 -80.81 21.49
C CYS A 13 56.73 -80.33 22.92
N SER A 14 55.63 -79.60 23.12
CA SER A 14 55.27 -79.01 24.42
C SER A 14 53.95 -79.57 24.94
N THR A 15 53.99 -80.06 26.18
CA THR A 15 52.79 -80.50 26.93
C THR A 15 52.08 -79.35 27.63
N VAL A 16 52.62 -78.17 27.60
CA VAL A 16 52.08 -76.91 28.22
C VAL A 16 51.62 -75.97 27.11
N PRO A 17 50.33 -75.63 27.05
CA PRO A 17 49.85 -74.73 26.07
C PRO A 17 50.40 -73.33 26.31
N ARG A 18 50.80 -72.68 25.23
CA ARG A 18 51.06 -71.23 25.25
C ARG A 18 49.73 -70.44 25.22
N VAL A 19 49.52 -69.60 26.23
CA VAL A 19 48.36 -68.77 26.32
C VAL A 19 48.73 -67.44 25.68
N ASP A 20 47.92 -66.98 24.71
CA ASP A 20 48.05 -65.68 24.14
C ASP A 20 46.68 -64.96 24.11
N SER A 21 46.65 -63.72 23.90
CA SER A 21 45.40 -62.91 23.93
C SER A 21 45.39 -61.88 22.86
N ILE A 22 44.21 -61.70 22.27
CA ILE A 22 43.89 -60.57 21.42
C ILE A 22 42.84 -59.72 22.12
N THR A 23 43.11 -58.38 22.22
CA THR A 23 42.17 -57.46 22.80
C THR A 23 41.57 -56.60 21.69
N ILE A 24 40.25 -56.71 21.56
CA ILE A 24 39.46 -55.87 20.61
C ILE A 24 38.92 -54.71 21.37
N TYR A 25 39.33 -53.53 20.98
CA TYR A 25 38.80 -52.26 21.49
C TYR A 25 37.61 -51.85 20.64
N VAL A 26 36.43 -51.84 21.22
CA VAL A 26 35.24 -51.21 20.58
C VAL A 26 35.06 -49.84 21.17
N GLU A 27 35.39 -48.85 20.42
CA GLU A 27 35.11 -47.44 20.81
C GLU A 27 33.61 -47.25 20.92
N PRO A 28 33.14 -46.49 21.93
CA PRO A 28 31.75 -46.15 22.01
C PRO A 28 31.36 -45.33 20.77
N TYR A 29 30.21 -45.68 20.18
CA TYR A 29 29.65 -44.94 19.06
C TYR A 29 28.89 -43.71 19.61
N ASP A 30 29.30 -42.50 19.20
CA ASP A 30 28.57 -41.29 19.47
C ASP A 30 27.48 -41.15 18.41
N SER A 31 26.22 -41.25 18.83
CA SER A 31 25.08 -41.14 17.91
C SER A 31 25.00 -39.75 17.27
N ILE A 32 24.66 -39.73 15.99
CA ILE A 32 24.38 -38.45 15.29
C ILE A 32 23.24 -37.73 16.03
N ARG A 33 23.47 -36.46 16.33
CA ARG A 33 22.43 -35.52 16.85
C ARG A 33 22.08 -34.55 15.77
N THR A 34 20.79 -34.35 15.54
CA THR A 34 20.24 -33.40 14.62
C THR A 34 19.45 -32.33 15.40
N GLU A 35 19.32 -31.14 14.87
CA GLU A 35 18.52 -30.07 15.43
C GLU A 35 17.47 -29.66 14.40
N SER A 36 16.20 -29.78 14.77
CA SER A 36 15.08 -29.29 13.98
C SER A 36 14.87 -27.80 14.24
N ASP A 37 14.46 -27.08 13.23
CA ASP A 37 14.21 -25.66 13.29
C ASP A 37 12.81 -25.34 12.71
N THR A 38 12.21 -24.23 13.15
CA THR A 38 10.97 -23.69 12.58
C THR A 38 11.27 -22.31 12.06
N LEU A 39 11.02 -22.09 10.78
CA LEU A 39 11.23 -20.82 10.11
C LEU A 39 9.89 -20.20 9.72
N TYR A 40 9.72 -18.92 10.03
CA TYR A 40 8.54 -18.16 9.68
C TYR A 40 8.86 -17.30 8.46
N LEU A 41 7.99 -17.31 7.43
CA LEU A 41 8.19 -16.59 6.19
C LEU A 41 6.89 -16.01 5.66
N CYS A 42 7.03 -14.94 4.88
CA CYS A 42 5.93 -14.41 4.10
C CYS A 42 5.72 -15.22 2.81
N PRO A 43 4.50 -15.24 2.26
CA PRO A 43 4.25 -15.91 0.99
C PRO A 43 5.17 -15.37 -0.12
N GLY A 44 5.83 -16.28 -0.84
CA GLY A 44 6.74 -15.93 -1.92
C GLY A 44 8.17 -15.62 -1.51
N ASP A 45 8.48 -15.57 -0.22
CA ASP A 45 9.85 -15.40 0.25
C ASP A 45 10.71 -16.64 0.00
N ALA A 46 11.95 -16.40 -0.40
CA ALA A 46 12.98 -17.43 -0.46
C ALA A 46 13.67 -17.56 0.90
N VAL A 47 13.85 -18.78 1.38
CA VAL A 47 14.54 -19.08 2.62
C VAL A 47 15.60 -20.15 2.43
N THR A 48 16.74 -20.01 3.10
CA THR A 48 17.78 -21.03 3.12
C THR A 48 17.64 -21.91 4.37
N LEU A 49 17.18 -23.12 4.14
CA LEU A 49 17.09 -24.16 5.15
C LEU A 49 18.51 -24.63 5.52
N ARG A 50 18.71 -24.97 6.78
CA ARG A 50 19.98 -25.47 7.28
C ARG A 50 19.78 -26.78 8.02
N ALA A 51 20.34 -27.86 7.49
CA ALA A 51 20.45 -29.12 8.21
C ALA A 51 21.61 -29.06 9.18
N ARG A 52 21.33 -29.20 10.49
CA ARG A 52 22.34 -29.19 11.53
C ARG A 52 22.50 -30.61 12.06
N ALA A 53 23.74 -31.09 12.11
CA ALA A 53 24.08 -32.37 12.71
C ALA A 53 25.43 -32.32 13.39
N GLN A 54 25.58 -33.04 14.47
CA GLN A 54 26.80 -33.12 15.27
C GLN A 54 27.03 -34.57 15.68
N MET A 55 28.27 -34.88 16.10
CA MET A 55 28.70 -36.23 16.52
C MET A 55 28.73 -37.22 15.34
N GLY A 56 28.75 -38.53 15.60
CA GLY A 56 28.99 -39.56 14.57
C GLY A 56 30.47 -39.80 14.30
N LYS A 57 30.78 -40.77 13.43
CA LYS A 57 32.16 -41.14 13.08
C LYS A 57 32.58 -40.58 11.72
N GLY A 58 33.62 -39.76 11.72
CA GLY A 58 34.21 -39.22 10.50
C GLY A 58 33.42 -38.09 9.87
N GLN A 59 33.42 -38.04 8.54
CA GLN A 59 32.72 -36.96 7.82
C GLN A 59 31.21 -37.26 7.74
N LEU A 60 30.38 -36.26 8.08
CA LEU A 60 28.94 -36.36 7.95
C LEU A 60 28.50 -35.92 6.53
N THR A 61 27.66 -36.71 5.90
CA THR A 61 27.04 -36.41 4.61
C THR A 61 25.56 -36.14 4.83
N THR A 62 25.10 -34.96 4.39
CA THR A 62 23.70 -34.54 4.50
C THR A 62 23.04 -34.61 3.13
N LYS A 63 21.86 -35.18 3.07
CA LYS A 63 21.00 -35.23 1.89
C LYS A 63 19.58 -34.86 2.25
N TRP A 64 19.05 -33.85 1.58
CA TRP A 64 17.63 -33.48 1.68
C TRP A 64 16.79 -34.47 0.89
N ILE A 65 15.67 -34.89 1.44
CA ILE A 65 14.71 -35.77 0.74
C ILE A 65 14.03 -34.92 -0.33
N ASN A 66 14.14 -35.32 -1.59
CA ASN A 66 13.72 -34.56 -2.78
C ASN A 66 14.49 -33.25 -3.01
N GLY A 67 15.69 -33.14 -2.44
CA GLY A 67 16.52 -31.95 -2.53
C GLY A 67 18.01 -32.26 -2.76
N PRO A 68 18.89 -31.26 -2.59
CA PRO A 68 20.34 -31.43 -2.83
C PRO A 68 21.03 -32.31 -1.77
N THR A 69 22.24 -32.74 -2.11
CA THR A 69 23.18 -33.31 -1.16
C THR A 69 24.08 -32.17 -0.65
N ASP A 70 23.60 -31.44 0.34
CA ASP A 70 24.24 -30.30 0.97
C ASP A 70 23.65 -30.07 2.36
N THR A 71 24.33 -29.31 3.19
CA THR A 71 23.81 -28.88 4.49
C THR A 71 22.84 -27.68 4.35
N LEU A 72 22.85 -27.00 3.20
CA LEU A 72 22.00 -25.86 2.89
C LEU A 72 21.09 -26.16 1.69
N TRP A 73 19.84 -25.67 1.76
CA TRP A 73 18.90 -25.75 0.65
C TRP A 73 18.02 -24.49 0.62
N THR A 74 18.12 -23.70 -0.44
CA THR A 74 17.25 -22.54 -0.63
C THR A 74 15.96 -22.96 -1.31
N VAL A 75 14.82 -22.61 -0.71
CA VAL A 75 13.46 -22.95 -1.15
C VAL A 75 12.54 -21.74 -1.12
N THR A 76 11.48 -21.77 -1.93
CA THR A 76 10.40 -20.78 -1.92
C THR A 76 9.07 -21.53 -1.74
N PRO A 77 8.70 -21.89 -0.52
CA PRO A 77 7.51 -22.68 -0.29
C PRO A 77 6.24 -21.85 -0.53
N ALA A 78 5.29 -22.41 -1.30
CA ALA A 78 3.98 -21.78 -1.52
C ALA A 78 3.02 -21.96 -0.33
N ALA A 79 3.28 -22.95 0.52
CA ALA A 79 2.51 -23.25 1.72
C ALA A 79 3.41 -23.84 2.80
N SER A 80 2.96 -23.82 4.05
CA SER A 80 3.68 -24.40 5.18
C SER A 80 3.91 -25.88 4.98
N GLN A 81 5.16 -26.33 5.13
CA GLN A 81 5.52 -27.73 4.93
C GLN A 81 6.81 -28.13 5.63
N TRP A 82 6.99 -29.43 5.81
CA TRP A 82 8.20 -30.03 6.33
C TRP A 82 9.20 -30.33 5.22
N TYR A 83 10.46 -30.00 5.45
CA TYR A 83 11.61 -30.37 4.63
C TYR A 83 12.45 -31.34 5.43
N ARG A 84 12.49 -32.62 4.99
CA ARG A 84 13.21 -33.70 5.67
C ARG A 84 14.61 -33.84 5.10
N PHE A 85 15.55 -34.17 5.97
CA PHE A 85 16.91 -34.48 5.59
C PHE A 85 17.41 -35.71 6.32
N ARG A 86 18.38 -36.38 5.72
CA ARG A 86 19.09 -37.53 6.28
C ARG A 86 20.57 -37.20 6.38
N VAL A 87 21.16 -37.43 7.53
CA VAL A 87 22.59 -37.32 7.78
C VAL A 87 23.15 -38.69 7.94
N THR A 88 24.24 -39.00 7.24
CA THR A 88 24.94 -40.31 7.28
C THR A 88 26.39 -40.09 7.61
N ASP A 89 26.98 -40.91 8.48
CA ASP A 89 28.39 -40.89 8.81
C ASP A 89 29.22 -41.92 8.00
N ASN A 90 30.53 -41.98 8.23
CA ASN A 90 31.41 -42.93 7.53
C ASN A 90 31.15 -44.40 7.91
N CYS A 91 30.43 -44.69 8.99
CA CYS A 91 30.00 -46.03 9.38
C CYS A 91 28.65 -46.40 8.78
N LEU A 92 28.08 -45.61 7.87
CA LEU A 92 26.75 -45.77 7.25
C LEU A 92 25.59 -45.71 8.26
N ILE A 93 25.84 -45.21 9.45
CA ILE A 93 24.77 -44.91 10.40
C ILE A 93 24.08 -43.64 9.96
N ALA A 94 22.73 -43.65 9.91
CA ALA A 94 21.95 -42.53 9.44
C ALA A 94 20.95 -42.08 10.50
N GLN A 95 20.76 -40.77 10.57
CA GLN A 95 19.73 -40.09 11.35
C GLN A 95 18.91 -39.19 10.42
N GLU A 96 17.59 -39.21 10.60
CA GLU A 96 16.67 -38.29 9.88
C GLU A 96 16.11 -37.23 10.82
N ASP A 97 15.91 -36.02 10.26
CA ASP A 97 15.25 -34.95 10.92
C ASP A 97 14.60 -34.03 9.87
N SER A 98 13.99 -32.91 10.31
CA SER A 98 13.24 -32.04 9.43
C SER A 98 13.30 -30.58 9.89
N VAL A 99 13.15 -29.67 8.94
CA VAL A 99 12.94 -28.23 9.16
C VAL A 99 11.52 -27.90 8.74
N TYR A 100 10.78 -27.20 9.59
CA TYR A 100 9.45 -26.73 9.26
C TYR A 100 9.51 -25.30 8.73
N ALA A 101 9.06 -25.11 7.50
CA ALA A 101 8.84 -23.80 6.92
C ALA A 101 7.37 -23.41 7.12
N TRP A 102 7.13 -22.43 7.97
CA TRP A 102 5.79 -21.91 8.24
C TRP A 102 5.55 -20.66 7.37
N VAL A 103 4.72 -20.80 6.33
CA VAL A 103 4.27 -19.66 5.52
C VAL A 103 3.07 -19.03 6.22
N VAL A 104 3.28 -17.81 6.73
CA VAL A 104 2.23 -17.05 7.44
C VAL A 104 1.38 -16.29 6.43
N PRO A 105 0.06 -16.21 6.60
CA PRO A 105 -0.75 -15.35 5.76
C PRO A 105 -0.26 -13.89 5.84
N SER A 106 -0.09 -13.22 4.70
CA SER A 106 0.16 -11.78 4.70
C SER A 106 -1.06 -11.01 5.22
N PRO A 107 -0.87 -9.84 5.85
CA PRO A 107 -1.98 -8.93 6.11
C PRO A 107 -2.66 -8.56 4.80
N VAL A 108 -3.94 -8.18 4.86
CA VAL A 108 -4.69 -7.68 3.70
C VAL A 108 -4.96 -6.20 3.93
N ALA A 109 -4.40 -5.34 3.07
CA ALA A 109 -4.61 -3.90 3.13
C ALA A 109 -5.98 -3.53 2.58
N SER A 110 -6.76 -2.80 3.36
CA SER A 110 -8.07 -2.29 2.96
C SER A 110 -8.44 -1.04 3.75
N PHE A 111 -9.08 -0.08 3.08
CA PHE A 111 -9.57 1.13 3.75
C PHE A 111 -10.80 1.70 3.06
N THR A 112 -11.48 2.60 3.75
CA THR A 112 -12.50 3.49 3.20
C THR A 112 -12.22 4.93 3.61
N TYR A 113 -12.96 5.86 3.01
CA TYR A 113 -12.85 7.28 3.35
C TYR A 113 -14.21 7.95 3.39
N LEU A 114 -14.30 9.06 4.12
CA LEU A 114 -15.47 9.91 4.22
C LEU A 114 -15.04 11.38 4.17
N GLN A 115 -15.63 12.14 3.26
CA GLN A 115 -15.47 13.59 3.18
C GLN A 115 -16.30 14.28 4.25
N ASP A 116 -15.79 15.34 4.85
CA ASP A 116 -16.54 16.16 5.77
C ASP A 116 -17.60 16.97 4.98
N PRO A 117 -18.90 16.90 5.36
CA PRO A 117 -19.95 17.63 4.65
C PRO A 117 -19.78 19.17 4.69
N GLY A 118 -19.12 19.70 5.72
CA GLY A 118 -18.85 21.13 5.87
C GLY A 118 -17.58 21.61 5.14
N ASN A 119 -16.66 20.68 4.86
CA ASN A 119 -15.43 20.94 4.12
C ASN A 119 -15.06 19.71 3.28
N PRO A 120 -15.47 19.62 2.01
CA PRO A 120 -15.20 18.46 1.15
C PRO A 120 -13.71 18.15 0.92
N LEU A 121 -12.80 19.06 1.25
CA LEU A 121 -11.34 18.82 1.19
C LEU A 121 -10.79 18.17 2.45
N ASP A 122 -11.56 18.08 3.53
CA ASP A 122 -11.22 17.42 4.77
C ASP A 122 -11.75 15.99 4.75
N VAL A 123 -10.85 15.01 4.71
CA VAL A 123 -11.17 13.59 4.51
C VAL A 123 -10.70 12.76 5.70
N GLY A 124 -11.63 12.03 6.30
CA GLY A 124 -11.35 11.01 7.29
C GLY A 124 -11.14 9.65 6.62
N PHE A 125 -10.04 8.97 6.94
CA PHE A 125 -9.72 7.63 6.44
C PHE A 125 -9.90 6.60 7.54
N THR A 126 -10.55 5.48 7.20
CA THR A 126 -10.74 4.35 8.12
C THR A 126 -10.03 3.13 7.57
N ASN A 127 -9.07 2.63 8.32
CA ASN A 127 -8.34 1.41 8.04
C ASN A 127 -9.16 0.19 8.41
N PHE A 128 -9.35 -0.74 7.49
CA PHE A 128 -9.99 -2.05 7.65
C PHE A 128 -9.04 -3.21 7.38
N SER A 129 -7.74 -2.94 7.29
CA SER A 129 -6.75 -3.99 7.08
C SER A 129 -6.74 -4.99 8.23
N THR A 130 -6.43 -6.24 7.89
CA THR A 130 -6.09 -7.24 8.90
C THR A 130 -4.67 -7.00 9.40
N ASP A 131 -4.43 -7.21 10.68
CA ASP A 131 -3.10 -7.13 11.31
C ASP A 131 -2.40 -5.76 11.12
N THR A 132 -2.77 -4.78 11.95
CA THR A 132 -2.46 -3.35 11.72
C THR A 132 -1.36 -2.80 12.64
N LEU A 133 -0.35 -3.57 12.99
CA LEU A 133 0.70 -3.11 13.92
C LEU A 133 1.50 -1.93 13.37
N ASN A 134 1.75 -1.90 12.06
CA ASN A 134 2.44 -0.81 11.38
C ASN A 134 1.65 -0.40 10.14
N VAL A 135 1.19 0.85 10.12
CA VAL A 135 0.48 1.44 9.00
C VAL A 135 1.24 2.65 8.46
N ARG A 136 1.20 2.82 7.14
CA ARG A 136 1.71 4.01 6.46
C ARG A 136 0.75 4.44 5.37
N TRP A 137 0.27 5.67 5.49
CA TRP A 137 -0.58 6.31 4.51
C TRP A 137 0.21 7.23 3.59
N TYR A 138 -0.22 7.28 2.33
CA TYR A 138 0.24 8.20 1.30
C TYR A 138 -1.01 8.85 0.71
N PHE A 139 -1.17 10.17 0.87
CA PHE A 139 -2.41 10.84 0.47
C PHE A 139 -2.45 11.26 -1.00
N GLY A 140 -1.34 11.11 -1.73
CA GLY A 140 -1.26 11.39 -3.16
C GLY A 140 -0.92 12.84 -3.50
N ASP A 141 -0.80 13.71 -2.51
CA ASP A 141 -0.35 15.12 -2.62
C ASP A 141 1.07 15.34 -2.10
N GLY A 142 1.73 14.28 -1.64
CA GLY A 142 3.06 14.27 -1.04
C GLY A 142 3.06 14.06 0.47
N ASP A 143 1.94 14.27 1.13
CA ASP A 143 1.81 14.06 2.57
C ASP A 143 1.61 12.59 2.93
N THR A 144 1.99 12.25 4.16
CA THR A 144 1.92 10.89 4.69
C THR A 144 1.48 10.88 6.15
N SER A 145 0.93 9.73 6.62
CA SER A 145 0.59 9.52 8.04
C SER A 145 0.93 8.11 8.49
N SER A 146 1.18 7.96 9.79
CA SER A 146 1.30 6.65 10.47
C SER A 146 0.17 6.41 11.49
N GLN A 147 -0.84 7.26 11.52
CA GLN A 147 -2.03 7.03 12.35
C GLN A 147 -2.86 5.88 11.78
N VAL A 148 -3.51 5.11 12.64
CA VAL A 148 -4.36 3.98 12.20
C VAL A 148 -5.55 4.48 11.39
N HIS A 149 -6.21 5.54 11.85
CA HIS A 149 -7.34 6.19 11.20
C HIS A 149 -7.03 7.69 11.07
N PRO A 150 -6.29 8.12 10.04
CA PRO A 150 -5.92 9.52 9.88
C PRO A 150 -7.05 10.38 9.34
N ARG A 151 -6.91 11.68 9.58
CA ARG A 151 -7.66 12.73 8.89
C ARG A 151 -6.66 13.59 8.11
N HIS A 152 -7.02 13.97 6.88
CA HIS A 152 -6.15 14.76 6.01
C HIS A 152 -6.95 15.83 5.28
N VAL A 153 -6.39 17.05 5.20
CA VAL A 153 -7.00 18.20 4.51
C VAL A 153 -6.20 18.48 3.25
N TYR A 154 -6.84 18.30 2.11
CA TYR A 154 -6.23 18.58 0.81
C TYR A 154 -6.27 20.08 0.49
N GLY A 155 -5.25 20.55 -0.20
CA GLY A 155 -5.15 21.96 -0.59
C GLY A 155 -6.07 22.36 -1.74
N ARG A 156 -6.55 21.41 -2.57
CA ARG A 156 -7.38 21.66 -3.76
C ARG A 156 -8.31 20.48 -4.04
N PRO A 157 -9.44 20.69 -4.74
CA PRO A 157 -10.21 19.60 -5.32
C PRO A 157 -9.40 18.89 -6.42
N GLY A 158 -9.74 17.65 -6.71
CA GLY A 158 -9.05 16.82 -7.69
C GLY A 158 -9.13 15.34 -7.37
N THR A 159 -8.43 14.50 -8.14
CA THR A 159 -8.33 13.07 -7.88
C THR A 159 -6.96 12.74 -7.32
N TYR A 160 -6.93 12.17 -6.12
CA TYR A 160 -5.72 11.76 -5.41
C TYR A 160 -5.66 10.25 -5.30
N TRP A 161 -4.51 9.66 -5.67
CA TRP A 161 -4.26 8.24 -5.46
C TRP A 161 -3.79 8.02 -4.02
N VAL A 162 -4.71 7.59 -3.17
CA VAL A 162 -4.42 7.37 -1.75
C VAL A 162 -4.00 5.92 -1.56
N GLY A 163 -2.83 5.72 -0.95
CA GLY A 163 -2.24 4.42 -0.65
C GLY A 163 -2.18 4.15 0.85
N LEU A 164 -2.45 2.91 1.23
CA LEU A 164 -2.23 2.37 2.57
C LEU A 164 -1.28 1.18 2.46
N ALA A 165 -0.15 1.23 3.12
CA ALA A 165 0.75 0.12 3.34
C ALA A 165 0.63 -0.37 4.78
N VAL A 166 0.53 -1.68 4.97
CA VAL A 166 0.44 -2.34 6.28
C VAL A 166 1.53 -3.39 6.42
N ARG A 167 1.99 -3.61 7.65
CA ARG A 167 2.99 -4.61 7.98
C ARG A 167 2.63 -5.29 9.29
N ASP A 168 2.75 -6.61 9.33
CA ASP A 168 2.55 -7.41 10.53
C ASP A 168 3.80 -7.50 11.44
N THR A 169 3.70 -8.23 12.54
CA THR A 169 4.78 -8.46 13.51
C THR A 169 5.94 -9.30 12.96
N LEU A 170 5.70 -10.11 11.93
CA LEU A 170 6.69 -10.96 11.29
C LEU A 170 7.39 -10.28 10.12
N GLY A 171 6.91 -9.09 9.74
CA GLY A 171 7.46 -8.29 8.65
C GLY A 171 6.77 -8.50 7.31
N CYS A 172 5.74 -9.34 7.22
CA CYS A 172 4.95 -9.48 6.01
C CYS A 172 4.13 -8.20 5.76
N SER A 173 4.01 -7.81 4.52
CA SER A 173 3.37 -6.54 4.17
C SER A 173 2.42 -6.70 2.99
N ASP A 174 1.43 -5.81 2.96
CA ASP A 174 0.52 -5.62 1.83
C ASP A 174 0.22 -4.13 1.66
N SER A 175 -0.33 -3.76 0.50
CA SER A 175 -0.71 -2.38 0.21
C SER A 175 -1.94 -2.31 -0.67
N ALA A 176 -2.78 -1.31 -0.43
CA ALA A 176 -3.92 -0.97 -1.26
C ALA A 176 -3.84 0.49 -1.69
N ALA A 177 -4.28 0.81 -2.90
CA ALA A 177 -4.37 2.19 -3.38
C ALA A 177 -5.66 2.39 -4.18
N TYR A 178 -6.38 3.48 -3.88
CA TYR A 178 -7.63 3.85 -4.54
C TYR A 178 -7.63 5.33 -4.91
N PRO A 179 -8.29 5.70 -6.02
CA PRO A 179 -8.53 7.10 -6.34
C PRO A 179 -9.58 7.69 -5.38
N VAL A 180 -9.27 8.81 -4.79
CA VAL A 180 -10.17 9.63 -3.96
C VAL A 180 -10.49 10.88 -4.75
N GLU A 181 -11.74 11.03 -5.17
CA GLU A 181 -12.20 12.17 -5.95
C GLU A 181 -12.80 13.22 -5.02
N LEU A 182 -12.16 14.38 -4.95
CA LEU A 182 -12.60 15.52 -4.14
C LEU A 182 -13.24 16.57 -5.06
N LYS A 183 -14.53 16.80 -4.88
CA LYS A 183 -15.30 17.79 -5.63
C LYS A 183 -15.74 18.90 -4.70
N MET A 184 -15.67 20.11 -5.19
CA MET A 184 -16.34 21.25 -4.57
C MET A 184 -17.53 21.65 -5.46
N ASP A 185 -18.70 21.68 -4.87
CA ASP A 185 -19.88 22.20 -5.57
C ASP A 185 -19.72 23.71 -5.74
N HIS A 186 -19.98 24.18 -6.95
CA HIS A 186 -20.08 25.60 -7.24
C HIS A 186 -21.51 25.94 -7.66
N TYR A 187 -21.94 27.13 -7.29
CA TYR A 187 -23.25 27.65 -7.62
C TYR A 187 -23.11 28.92 -8.42
N VAL A 188 -23.86 29.05 -9.49
CA VAL A 188 -23.89 30.27 -10.33
C VAL A 188 -25.33 30.66 -10.60
N TYR A 189 -25.67 31.89 -10.24
CA TYR A 189 -26.95 32.49 -10.55
C TYR A 189 -26.76 33.67 -11.49
N ILE A 190 -27.49 33.70 -12.61
CA ILE A 190 -27.47 34.75 -13.61
C ILE A 190 -28.93 35.18 -13.82
N PRO A 191 -29.30 36.45 -13.54
CA PRO A 191 -30.66 36.93 -13.72
C PRO A 191 -31.09 36.88 -15.20
N SER A 192 -32.36 36.60 -15.46
CA SER A 192 -32.94 36.67 -16.80
C SER A 192 -33.42 38.08 -17.21
N ALA A 193 -33.49 39.04 -16.25
CA ALA A 193 -33.89 40.40 -16.48
C ALA A 193 -33.45 41.31 -15.32
N PHE A 194 -33.39 42.60 -15.56
CA PHE A 194 -33.28 43.63 -14.51
C PHE A 194 -33.95 44.94 -14.96
N THR A 195 -34.23 45.82 -13.99
CA THR A 195 -35.02 47.06 -14.18
C THR A 195 -34.30 48.27 -13.58
N PRO A 196 -33.38 48.89 -14.30
CA PRO A 196 -32.66 50.09 -13.80
C PRO A 196 -33.53 51.37 -13.89
N ASN A 197 -34.56 51.48 -13.04
CA ASN A 197 -35.56 52.55 -13.03
C ASN A 197 -35.48 53.47 -11.81
N ASN A 198 -34.53 53.22 -10.86
CA ASN A 198 -34.29 53.91 -9.60
C ASN A 198 -35.38 53.71 -8.54
N ASP A 199 -36.05 52.54 -8.54
CA ASP A 199 -37.01 52.14 -7.50
C ASP A 199 -36.36 51.33 -6.37
N ALA A 200 -35.05 51.13 -6.44
CA ALA A 200 -34.22 50.32 -5.55
C ALA A 200 -34.45 48.79 -5.65
N VAL A 201 -35.17 48.30 -6.67
CA VAL A 201 -35.44 46.89 -6.91
C VAL A 201 -34.88 46.50 -8.27
N ASN A 202 -34.03 45.45 -8.32
CA ASN A 202 -33.41 44.92 -9.54
C ASN A 202 -32.67 46.00 -10.40
N GLU A 203 -32.06 46.97 -9.76
CA GLU A 203 -31.37 48.07 -10.38
C GLU A 203 -30.08 47.68 -11.11
N ARG A 204 -29.59 46.48 -10.85
CA ARG A 204 -28.32 46.00 -11.41
C ARG A 204 -28.42 44.56 -11.90
N PHE A 205 -27.80 44.32 -13.04
CA PHE A 205 -27.54 42.95 -13.51
C PHE A 205 -26.27 42.44 -12.83
N THR A 206 -26.41 41.46 -11.95
CA THR A 206 -25.30 40.90 -11.16
C THR A 206 -25.24 39.44 -11.30
N VAL A 207 -24.09 38.92 -11.70
CA VAL A 207 -23.79 37.47 -11.66
C VAL A 207 -23.33 37.10 -10.26
N VAL A 208 -24.00 36.16 -9.62
CA VAL A 208 -23.62 35.63 -8.30
C VAL A 208 -23.05 34.26 -8.46
N ALA A 209 -21.84 34.04 -7.96
CA ALA A 209 -21.21 32.74 -7.99
C ALA A 209 -20.52 32.43 -6.64
N THR A 210 -20.58 31.16 -6.21
CA THR A 210 -19.90 30.67 -5.02
C THR A 210 -19.15 29.36 -5.37
N GLY A 211 -18.11 29.02 -4.61
CA GLY A 211 -17.29 27.84 -4.89
C GLY A 211 -16.37 27.99 -6.11
N ILE A 212 -16.03 29.20 -6.48
CA ILE A 212 -15.14 29.56 -7.60
C ILE A 212 -13.90 30.27 -7.10
N GLU A 213 -12.78 30.18 -7.84
CA GLU A 213 -11.57 31.01 -7.55
C GLU A 213 -11.69 32.43 -8.10
N ARG A 214 -12.22 32.55 -9.32
CA ARG A 214 -12.32 33.82 -10.03
C ARG A 214 -13.48 33.80 -11.01
N MET A 215 -14.07 34.96 -11.27
CA MET A 215 -15.09 35.18 -12.29
C MET A 215 -14.74 36.38 -13.14
N GLU A 216 -15.04 36.29 -14.43
CA GLU A 216 -14.97 37.38 -15.38
C GLU A 216 -16.20 37.32 -16.26
N TRP A 217 -16.86 38.46 -16.49
CA TRP A 217 -18.07 38.49 -17.30
C TRP A 217 -18.24 39.78 -18.05
N ALA A 218 -18.94 39.70 -19.19
CA ALA A 218 -19.20 40.80 -20.08
C ALA A 218 -20.65 40.78 -20.58
N VAL A 219 -21.17 41.96 -20.90
CA VAL A 219 -22.48 42.18 -21.51
C VAL A 219 -22.31 42.79 -22.90
N PHE A 220 -23.10 42.30 -23.84
CA PHE A 220 -23.08 42.72 -25.22
C PHE A 220 -24.49 43.16 -25.68
N ASN A 221 -24.54 44.21 -26.48
CA ASN A 221 -25.81 44.63 -27.11
C ASN A 221 -26.14 43.74 -28.31
N ARG A 222 -27.29 43.98 -28.95
CA ARG A 222 -27.78 43.20 -30.13
C ARG A 222 -26.84 43.22 -31.34
N TRP A 223 -25.92 44.14 -31.40
CA TRP A 223 -24.92 44.29 -32.48
C TRP A 223 -23.59 43.61 -32.13
N GLY A 224 -23.48 42.99 -30.95
CA GLY A 224 -22.23 42.36 -30.47
C GLY A 224 -21.23 43.36 -29.88
N LEU A 225 -21.61 44.62 -29.69
CA LEU A 225 -20.77 45.61 -29.00
C LEU A 225 -20.77 45.30 -27.51
N GLN A 226 -19.59 45.18 -26.90
CA GLN A 226 -19.42 45.02 -25.44
C GLN A 226 -19.79 46.34 -24.76
N VAL A 227 -20.82 46.32 -23.92
CA VAL A 227 -21.33 47.49 -23.19
C VAL A 227 -20.94 47.46 -21.71
N PHE A 228 -20.50 46.32 -21.20
CA PHE A 228 -19.99 46.17 -19.84
C PHE A 228 -19.00 45.01 -19.76
N HIS A 229 -18.03 45.15 -18.85
CA HIS A 229 -17.09 44.10 -18.49
C HIS A 229 -16.71 44.24 -17.01
N SER A 230 -16.59 43.09 -16.33
CA SER A 230 -16.13 43.06 -14.95
C SER A 230 -15.31 41.80 -14.70
N SER A 231 -14.22 41.94 -13.96
CA SER A 231 -13.42 40.82 -13.44
C SER A 231 -13.58 40.61 -11.93
N GLN A 232 -14.18 41.58 -11.21
CA GLN A 232 -14.32 41.52 -9.74
C GLN A 232 -15.38 42.48 -9.18
N ASP A 233 -16.24 43.10 -9.99
CA ASP A 233 -17.21 44.08 -9.48
C ASP A 233 -18.41 43.36 -8.82
N PRO A 234 -18.53 43.37 -7.49
CA PRO A 234 -19.66 42.80 -6.79
C PRO A 234 -20.96 43.57 -7.00
N ASN A 235 -20.85 44.84 -7.50
CA ASN A 235 -22.02 45.72 -7.65
C ASN A 235 -22.79 45.47 -8.96
N GLY A 236 -22.18 44.80 -9.93
CA GLY A 236 -22.83 44.52 -11.20
C GLY A 236 -23.04 45.69 -12.13
N TRP A 237 -23.67 45.45 -13.28
CA TRP A 237 -23.94 46.44 -14.30
C TRP A 237 -25.26 47.20 -14.03
N ASN A 238 -25.22 48.51 -14.08
CA ASN A 238 -26.35 49.40 -13.83
C ASN A 238 -27.16 49.79 -15.09
N GLY A 239 -26.90 49.17 -16.23
CA GLY A 239 -27.59 49.48 -17.48
C GLY A 239 -27.14 50.76 -18.15
N THR A 240 -25.88 51.20 -17.91
CA THR A 240 -25.31 52.37 -18.60
C THR A 240 -24.12 51.97 -19.48
N TYR A 241 -23.92 52.75 -20.57
CA TYR A 241 -22.73 52.64 -21.43
C TYR A 241 -22.31 54.06 -21.85
N GLY A 242 -21.03 54.40 -21.66
CA GLY A 242 -20.54 55.76 -21.94
C GLY A 242 -21.20 56.86 -21.09
N GLY A 243 -21.74 56.51 -19.92
CA GLY A 243 -22.46 57.45 -19.03
C GLY A 243 -23.95 57.59 -19.33
N GLU A 244 -24.44 57.04 -20.45
CA GLU A 244 -25.85 57.10 -20.84
C GLU A 244 -26.57 55.80 -20.58
N ARG A 245 -27.89 55.86 -20.35
CA ARG A 245 -28.72 54.67 -20.17
C ARG A 245 -28.87 53.93 -21.51
N VAL A 246 -28.63 52.60 -21.49
CA VAL A 246 -28.82 51.77 -22.69
C VAL A 246 -30.33 51.60 -23.01
N PRO A 247 -30.74 51.33 -24.25
CA PRO A 247 -32.11 51.02 -24.61
C PRO A 247 -32.66 49.80 -23.89
N ALA A 248 -33.97 49.79 -23.60
CA ALA A 248 -34.66 48.58 -23.14
C ALA A 248 -34.66 47.53 -24.24
N GLY A 249 -34.61 46.24 -23.85
CA GLY A 249 -34.62 45.12 -24.77
C GLY A 249 -33.60 44.03 -24.42
N PRO A 250 -33.34 43.07 -25.35
CA PRO A 250 -32.48 41.94 -25.11
C PRO A 250 -30.99 42.32 -25.21
N TYR A 251 -30.19 41.76 -24.30
CA TYR A 251 -28.74 41.79 -24.22
C TYR A 251 -28.21 40.37 -24.06
N SER A 252 -27.00 40.12 -24.49
CA SER A 252 -26.33 38.86 -24.24
C SER A 252 -25.20 39.01 -23.21
N TYR A 253 -24.92 37.94 -22.53
CA TYR A 253 -23.81 37.86 -21.59
C TYR A 253 -22.86 36.71 -21.92
N ARG A 254 -21.62 36.85 -21.44
CA ARG A 254 -20.60 35.82 -21.42
C ARG A 254 -19.92 35.89 -20.07
N VAL A 255 -19.87 34.73 -19.38
CA VAL A 255 -19.28 34.56 -18.05
C VAL A 255 -18.25 33.49 -18.11
N PHE A 256 -17.04 33.75 -17.62
CA PHE A 256 -15.99 32.78 -17.39
C PHE A 256 -15.84 32.58 -15.88
N LEU A 257 -15.78 31.30 -15.46
CA LEU A 257 -15.63 30.87 -14.09
C LEU A 257 -14.39 30.01 -14.00
N TRP A 258 -13.43 30.39 -13.17
CA TRP A 258 -12.27 29.60 -12.86
C TRP A 258 -12.57 28.83 -11.59
N LEU A 259 -12.59 27.49 -11.69
CA LEU A 259 -12.91 26.60 -10.59
C LEU A 259 -11.64 26.22 -9.81
N PRO A 260 -11.75 25.83 -8.52
CA PRO A 260 -10.61 25.46 -7.69
C PRO A 260 -9.82 24.22 -8.17
N ASP A 261 -10.42 23.39 -9.03
CA ASP A 261 -9.77 22.27 -9.70
C ASP A 261 -8.95 22.64 -10.93
N GLY A 262 -8.92 23.94 -11.28
CA GLY A 262 -8.21 24.50 -12.43
C GLY A 262 -9.02 24.46 -13.73
N LEU A 263 -10.25 23.96 -13.72
CA LEU A 263 -11.14 24.00 -14.88
C LEU A 263 -11.68 25.41 -15.09
N VAL A 264 -11.96 25.76 -16.36
CA VAL A 264 -12.59 27.02 -16.73
C VAL A 264 -13.93 26.69 -17.38
N GLU A 265 -15.00 27.18 -16.77
CA GLU A 265 -16.35 27.03 -17.28
C GLU A 265 -16.81 28.30 -17.96
N GLU A 266 -17.42 28.20 -19.14
CA GLU A 266 -18.02 29.32 -19.84
C GLU A 266 -19.55 29.21 -19.85
N ARG A 267 -20.22 30.29 -19.44
CA ARG A 267 -21.67 30.44 -19.52
C ARG A 267 -22.01 31.59 -20.48
N ARG A 268 -22.94 31.34 -21.40
CA ARG A 268 -23.49 32.31 -22.33
C ARG A 268 -24.99 32.28 -22.27
N GLY A 269 -25.61 33.43 -22.46
CA GLY A 269 -27.05 33.54 -22.50
C GLY A 269 -27.53 34.95 -22.84
N MET A 270 -28.85 35.12 -22.69
CA MET A 270 -29.52 36.41 -22.93
C MET A 270 -30.34 36.81 -21.70
N PHE A 271 -30.49 38.08 -21.53
CA PHE A 271 -31.36 38.68 -20.52
C PHE A 271 -32.02 39.94 -21.07
N THR A 272 -33.03 40.45 -20.39
CA THR A 272 -33.79 41.61 -20.84
C THR A 272 -33.61 42.80 -19.87
N VAL A 273 -33.33 43.97 -20.43
CA VAL A 273 -33.38 45.24 -19.71
C VAL A 273 -34.79 45.79 -19.85
N PHE A 274 -35.49 45.95 -18.74
CA PHE A 274 -36.77 46.63 -18.64
C PHE A 274 -36.59 48.06 -18.11
N ARG A 275 -37.66 48.88 -18.26
CA ARG A 275 -37.68 50.24 -17.72
C ARG A 275 -39.06 50.57 -17.21
#